data_1b486b2406c8e8f439798e7baf3018d3
#
_entry.id   1b486b2406c8e8f439798e7baf3018d3
#
_cell.length_a   1.000
_cell.length_b   1.000
_cell.length_c   1.000
_cell.angle_alpha   90.00
_cell.angle_beta   90.00
_cell.angle_gamma   90.00
#
_symmetry.space_group_name_H-M   'P 1'
#
loop_
_entity.id
_entity.type
_entity.pdbx_description
1 polymer ?
#
loop_
_entity_poly.entity_id
_entity_poly.type
_entity_poly.pdbx_seq_one_letter_code
_entity_poly.pdbx_strand_id
1 'polypeptide(L)' 'MWPADRDTLVAKAQEGTAPDAVLAQLRRLPEGRQFENVQDVTEALGLGTEQQRF' A
#
# COMPACT_ATOMS: atom_id res chain seq x y z
N MET A 1 7.40 9.13 8.17
CA MET A 1 6.86 7.80 7.97
C MET A 1 7.63 6.97 6.97
N TRP A 2 8.13 7.55 5.96
CA TRP A 2 8.88 6.81 4.94
C TRP A 2 10.35 6.68 5.34
N PRO A 3 10.94 5.55 5.08
CA PRO A 3 10.34 4.36 4.44
C PRO A 3 9.39 3.65 5.38
N ALA A 4 8.45 2.93 4.83
CA ALA A 4 7.44 2.23 5.61
C ALA A 4 7.27 0.82 5.07
N ASP A 5 6.96 -0.10 5.95
CA ASP A 5 6.65 -1.46 5.54
C ASP A 5 5.13 -1.67 5.57
N ARG A 6 4.74 -2.90 5.21
CA ARG A 6 3.31 -3.21 5.15
C ARG A 6 2.61 -2.94 6.48
N ASP A 7 3.20 -3.37 7.57
CA ASP A 7 2.56 -3.23 8.87
C ASP A 7 2.40 -1.78 9.25
N THR A 8 3.41 -0.95 8.96
CA THR A 8 3.33 0.48 9.23
C THR A 8 2.22 1.11 8.41
N LEU A 9 2.12 0.73 7.13
CA LEU A 9 1.09 1.28 6.26
C LEU A 9 -0.30 0.89 6.73
N VAL A 10 -0.48 -0.36 7.14
CA VAL A 10 -1.78 -0.82 7.64
C VAL A 10 -2.14 -0.05 8.90
N ALA A 11 -1.19 0.10 9.82
CA ALA A 11 -1.45 0.83 11.07
C ALA A 11 -1.84 2.27 10.78
N LYS A 12 -1.14 2.92 9.88
CA LYS A 12 -1.46 4.30 9.53
C LYS A 12 -2.83 4.43 8.89
N ALA A 13 -3.16 3.49 8.03
CA ALA A 13 -4.47 3.50 7.39
C ALA A 13 -5.58 3.31 8.42
N GLN A 14 -5.36 2.45 9.40
CA GLN A 14 -6.34 2.25 10.45
C GLN A 14 -6.52 3.50 11.30
N GLU A 15 -5.42 4.18 11.61
CA GLU A 15 -5.51 5.43 12.35
C GLU A 15 -6.30 6.48 11.59
N GLY A 16 -6.17 6.47 10.27
CA GLY A 16 -6.88 7.43 9.43
C GLY A 16 -8.27 7.00 9.06
N THR A 17 -8.76 5.90 9.62
CA THR A 17 -10.11 5.39 9.36
C THR A 17 -10.30 5.05 7.89
N ALA A 18 -9.32 4.40 7.30
CA ALA A 18 -9.40 4.02 5.90
C ALA A 18 -10.47 2.95 5.69
N PRO A 19 -11.10 2.92 4.50
CA PRO A 19 -12.06 1.87 4.20
C PRO A 19 -11.43 0.48 4.23
N ASP A 20 -12.25 -0.53 4.49
CA ASP A 20 -11.76 -1.90 4.51
C ASP A 20 -11.10 -2.30 3.19
N ALA A 21 -11.60 -1.79 2.09
CA ALA A 21 -11.02 -2.09 0.78
C ALA A 21 -9.57 -1.65 0.71
N VAL A 22 -9.25 -0.50 1.27
CA VAL A 22 -7.88 0.00 1.29
C VAL A 22 -7.02 -0.87 2.20
N LEU A 23 -7.55 -1.25 3.36
CA LEU A 23 -6.81 -2.11 4.26
C LEU A 23 -6.52 -3.47 3.63
N ALA A 24 -7.50 -4.00 2.92
CA ALA A 24 -7.31 -5.28 2.23
C ALA A 24 -6.21 -5.18 1.18
N GLN A 25 -6.16 -4.07 0.45
CA GLN A 25 -5.10 -3.87 -0.53
C GLN A 25 -3.74 -3.81 0.14
N LEU A 26 -3.63 -3.08 1.24
CA LEU A 26 -2.35 -2.95 1.92
C LEU A 26 -1.87 -4.28 2.47
N ARG A 27 -2.80 -5.13 2.92
CA ARG A 27 -2.43 -6.43 3.44
C ARG A 27 -1.90 -7.38 2.38
N ARG A 28 -2.12 -7.06 1.12
CA ARG A 28 -1.58 -7.86 0.03
C ARG A 28 -0.11 -7.59 -0.24
N LEU A 29 0.43 -6.55 0.36
CA LEU A 29 1.84 -6.22 0.18
C LEU A 29 2.73 -7.27 0.82
N PRO A 30 3.91 -7.52 0.24
CA PRO A 30 4.83 -8.50 0.82
C PRO A 30 5.37 -8.04 2.16
N GLU A 31 5.50 -8.97 3.08
CA GLU A 31 6.10 -8.68 4.37
C GLU A 31 7.59 -8.49 4.21
N GLY A 32 8.14 -7.66 5.07
CA GLY A 32 9.58 -7.48 5.09
C GLY A 32 10.10 -6.52 4.04
N ARG A 33 9.25 -6.08 3.13
CA ARG A 33 9.66 -5.10 2.13
C ARG A 33 9.34 -3.71 2.61
N GLN A 34 10.28 -2.80 2.40
CA GLN A 34 10.06 -1.40 2.74
C GLN A 34 9.75 -0.63 1.48
N PHE A 35 8.83 0.32 1.60
CA PHE A 35 8.42 1.17 0.51
C PHE A 35 8.89 2.59 0.79
N GLU A 36 9.39 3.25 -0.21
CA GLU A 36 10.01 4.56 -0.02
C GLU A 36 9.03 5.71 -0.21
N ASN A 37 7.90 5.44 -0.86
CA ASN A 37 6.89 6.47 -1.06
C ASN A 37 5.59 5.80 -1.50
N VAL A 38 4.55 6.62 -1.66
CA VAL A 38 3.24 6.11 -2.04
C VAL A 38 3.27 5.44 -3.40
N GLN A 39 4.06 5.96 -4.31
CA GLN A 39 4.15 5.39 -5.63
C GLN A 39 4.70 3.97 -5.58
N ASP A 40 5.69 3.72 -4.71
CA ASP A 40 6.21 2.38 -4.52
C ASP A 40 5.11 1.41 -4.09
N VAL A 41 4.27 1.84 -3.17
CA VAL A 41 3.16 1.02 -2.69
C VAL A 41 2.20 0.72 -3.83
N THR A 42 1.85 1.73 -4.59
CA THR A 42 0.92 1.59 -5.70
C THR A 42 1.46 0.62 -6.75
N GLU A 43 2.73 0.71 -7.04
CA GLU A 43 3.34 -0.20 -8.02
C GLU A 43 3.36 -1.63 -7.51
N ALA A 44 3.64 -1.81 -6.22
CA ALA A 44 3.66 -3.15 -5.64
C ALA A 44 2.27 -3.78 -5.67
N LEU A 45 1.23 -2.97 -5.57
CA LEU A 45 -0.13 -3.46 -5.65
C LEU A 45 -0.62 -3.61 -7.08
N GLY A 46 0.14 -3.09 -8.04
CA GLY A 46 -0.24 -3.17 -9.44
C GLY A 46 -1.31 -2.18 -9.85
N LEU A 47 -1.54 -1.16 -9.03
CA LEU A 47 -2.60 -0.22 -9.31
C LEU A 47 -2.18 0.89 -10.24
N GLY A 48 -0.94 1.27 -10.21
CA GLY A 48 -0.49 2.44 -10.93
C GLY A 48 -0.21 2.22 -12.39
N THR A 49 -0.08 0.98 -12.80
CA THR A 49 0.36 0.71 -14.16
C THR A 49 -0.73 0.20 -15.05
N GLU A 50 -1.84 -0.02 -14.53
CA GLU A 50 -2.85 -0.56 -15.28
C GLU A 50 -3.50 0.38 -16.04
N GLN A 51 -3.44 0.85 -16.33
CA GLN A 51 -4.16 1.60 -16.99
C GLN A 51 -4.54 1.35 -18.23
N GLN A 52 -4.40 0.98 -18.37
CA GLN A 52 -4.45 0.70 -19.15
C GLN A 52 -4.92 0.01 -19.73
N ARG A 53 -5.12 -0.24 -20.08
CA ARG A 53 -5.32 -0.86 -20.74
C ARG A 53 -6.00 -1.26 -21.19
N PHE A 54 -6.52 -1.42 -21.53
CA PHE A 54 -6.92 -1.91 -22.13
C PHE A 54 -7.36 -1.72 -22.57
#